data_1e7afd2a31b02d81b61bc6344bc6660a
#
_entry.id   1e7afd2a31b02d81b61bc6344bc6660a
#
_cell.length_a   1.000
_cell.length_b   1.000
_cell.length_c   1.000
_cell.angle_alpha   90.00
_cell.angle_beta   90.00
_cell.angle_gamma   90.00
#
_symmetry.space_group_name_H-M   'P 1'
#
loop_
_entity.id
_entity.type
_entity.pdbx_description
1 polymer ?
#
loop_
_entity_poly.entity_id
_entity_poly.type
_entity_poly.pdbx_seq_one_letter_code
_entity_poly.pdbx_strand_id
1 'polypeptide(L)'
;MKLRTLVLGLGMIASTLSFSIQNALASARVPKSIDERVRHELNMLPYVNAFDYMSFTADANGNVTLMGEVTNPTLKKDAGNVVKKVEGVEHVDNQIKVLPVSFFDNGLRVRLFRTIYGYPVLQRYALGVNKPIRIIVNNGHVTLIGYVDNQADKNIAGIRANGVPGVFSVDNQLEVVKN
;
A
#
# COMPACT_ATOMS: atom_id res chain seq x y z
N MET A 1 48.48 -42.58 -73.22
CA MET A 1 48.68 -41.10 -73.05
C MET A 1 47.42 -40.57 -72.42
N LYS A 2 47.51 -40.19 -71.21
CA LYS A 2 46.34 -39.86 -70.36
C LYS A 2 46.27 -38.35 -70.15
N LEU A 3 45.20 -37.76 -70.66
CA LEU A 3 44.86 -36.33 -70.47
C LEU A 3 44.37 -36.14 -69.02
N ARG A 4 44.99 -35.22 -68.34
CA ARG A 4 44.55 -34.80 -66.98
C ARG A 4 43.69 -33.54 -67.14
N THR A 5 42.43 -33.70 -66.85
CA THR A 5 41.48 -32.58 -66.80
C THR A 5 41.52 -31.98 -65.36
N LEU A 6 41.88 -30.72 -65.33
CA LEU A 6 41.88 -29.93 -64.06
C LEU A 6 40.49 -29.34 -63.91
N VAL A 7 39.76 -29.76 -62.90
CA VAL A 7 38.46 -29.17 -62.54
C VAL A 7 38.69 -28.16 -61.40
N LEU A 8 38.53 -26.88 -61.74
CA LEU A 8 38.48 -25.82 -60.70
C LEU A 8 37.12 -25.88 -60.00
N GLY A 9 37.14 -26.29 -58.73
CA GLY A 9 35.99 -26.21 -57.90
C GLY A 9 35.76 -24.79 -57.38
N LEU A 10 34.71 -24.16 -57.83
CA LEU A 10 34.24 -22.87 -57.31
C LEU A 10 33.53 -23.10 -55.96
N GLY A 11 34.24 -22.82 -54.85
CA GLY A 11 33.66 -22.90 -53.52
C GLY A 11 32.65 -21.78 -53.29
N MET A 12 31.36 -22.08 -53.31
CA MET A 12 30.32 -21.19 -52.75
C MET A 12 30.43 -21.18 -51.25
N ILE A 13 30.90 -20.09 -50.67
CA ILE A 13 30.80 -19.80 -49.23
C ILE A 13 29.35 -19.34 -48.99
N ALA A 14 28.49 -20.27 -48.59
CA ALA A 14 27.18 -19.94 -48.04
C ALA A 14 27.37 -19.36 -46.65
N SER A 15 27.46 -18.05 -46.52
CA SER A 15 27.37 -17.36 -45.24
C SER A 15 25.95 -17.49 -44.72
N THR A 16 25.74 -18.50 -43.86
CA THR A 16 24.53 -18.58 -43.05
C THR A 16 24.53 -17.44 -42.04
N LEU A 17 23.82 -16.38 -42.37
CA LEU A 17 23.42 -15.37 -41.42
C LEU A 17 22.55 -16.07 -40.36
N SER A 18 23.20 -16.50 -39.27
CA SER A 18 22.49 -16.90 -38.07
C SER A 18 21.80 -15.65 -37.51
N PHE A 19 20.56 -15.45 -37.91
CA PHE A 19 19.68 -14.50 -37.26
C PHE A 19 19.43 -15.04 -35.86
N SER A 20 20.28 -14.62 -34.93
CA SER A 20 20.02 -14.79 -33.49
C SER A 20 18.75 -14.01 -33.20
N ILE A 21 17.60 -14.68 -33.27
CA ILE A 21 16.39 -14.20 -32.61
C ILE A 21 16.71 -14.26 -31.14
N GLN A 22 17.41 -13.23 -30.66
CA GLN A 22 17.36 -12.88 -29.25
C GLN A 22 15.90 -12.54 -29.00
N ASN A 23 15.16 -13.56 -28.54
CA ASN A 23 13.93 -13.34 -27.81
C ASN A 23 14.27 -12.31 -26.73
N ALA A 24 14.05 -11.05 -27.03
CA ALA A 24 13.73 -10.07 -26.02
C ALA A 24 12.50 -10.66 -25.32
N LEU A 25 12.75 -11.42 -24.28
CA LEU A 25 11.79 -11.64 -23.21
C LEU A 25 11.50 -10.24 -22.71
N ALA A 26 10.60 -9.55 -23.42
CA ALA A 26 9.87 -8.47 -22.84
C ALA A 26 9.38 -9.07 -21.52
N SER A 27 9.96 -8.60 -20.43
CA SER A 27 9.55 -8.97 -19.07
C SER A 27 8.05 -8.73 -19.07
N ALA A 28 7.29 -9.79 -19.33
CA ALA A 28 5.85 -9.76 -19.28
C ALA A 28 5.57 -9.34 -17.84
N ARG A 29 5.21 -8.06 -17.64
CA ARG A 29 4.75 -7.60 -16.33
C ARG A 29 3.64 -8.55 -15.96
N VAL A 30 3.91 -9.40 -14.95
CA VAL A 30 2.87 -10.22 -14.35
C VAL A 30 1.71 -9.27 -14.06
N PRO A 31 0.52 -9.52 -14.59
CA PRO A 31 -0.61 -8.66 -14.35
C PRO A 31 -0.77 -8.50 -12.83
N LYS A 32 -0.80 -7.27 -12.34
CA LYS A 32 -1.00 -7.02 -10.91
C LYS A 32 -2.32 -7.67 -10.49
N SER A 33 -2.33 -8.36 -9.37
CA SER A 33 -3.56 -8.90 -8.79
C SER A 33 -4.59 -7.79 -8.52
N ILE A 34 -5.87 -8.12 -8.39
CA ILE A 34 -6.91 -7.16 -7.97
C ILE A 34 -6.47 -6.46 -6.69
N ASP A 35 -5.94 -7.21 -5.72
CA ASP A 35 -5.45 -6.67 -4.45
C ASP A 35 -4.36 -5.61 -4.63
N GLU A 36 -3.38 -5.86 -5.51
CA GLU A 36 -2.31 -4.90 -5.77
C GLU A 36 -2.82 -3.63 -6.44
N ARG A 37 -3.78 -3.77 -7.36
CA ARG A 37 -4.39 -2.62 -8.04
C ARG A 37 -5.25 -1.80 -7.11
N VAL A 38 -6.13 -2.43 -6.33
CA VAL A 38 -6.98 -1.76 -5.33
C VAL A 38 -6.11 -1.06 -4.28
N ARG A 39 -5.08 -1.74 -3.75
CA ARG A 39 -4.15 -1.16 -2.79
C ARG A 39 -3.42 0.05 -3.37
N HIS A 40 -3.01 -0.02 -4.64
CA HIS A 40 -2.37 1.09 -5.32
C HIS A 40 -3.29 2.30 -5.39
N GLU A 41 -4.52 2.13 -5.86
CA GLU A 41 -5.50 3.23 -5.99
C GLU A 41 -5.83 3.86 -4.63
N LEU A 42 -6.04 3.07 -3.59
CA LEU A 42 -6.28 3.59 -2.25
C LEU A 42 -5.09 4.38 -1.69
N ASN A 43 -3.84 3.94 -1.98
CA ASN A 43 -2.63 4.63 -1.55
C ASN A 43 -2.38 5.95 -2.31
N MET A 44 -2.94 6.09 -3.51
CA MET A 44 -2.83 7.30 -4.33
C MET A 44 -3.90 8.34 -4.03
N LEU A 45 -4.85 8.04 -3.14
CA LEU A 45 -5.88 9.00 -2.76
C LEU A 45 -5.25 10.26 -2.13
N PRO A 46 -5.66 11.45 -2.59
CA PRO A 46 -5.22 12.70 -1.97
C PRO A 46 -5.82 12.85 -0.57
N TYR A 47 -5.16 13.61 0.27
CA TYR A 47 -5.62 14.01 1.62
C TYR A 47 -5.71 12.88 2.66
N VAL A 48 -5.27 11.66 2.36
CA VAL A 48 -5.12 10.61 3.37
C VAL A 48 -4.02 11.03 4.35
N ASN A 49 -4.33 11.03 5.63
CA ASN A 49 -3.41 11.44 6.67
C ASN A 49 -3.29 10.39 7.78
N ALA A 50 -2.50 10.65 8.82
CA ALA A 50 -2.28 9.71 9.92
C ALA A 50 -3.55 9.37 10.74
N PHE A 51 -4.63 10.11 10.55
CA PHE A 51 -5.90 9.94 11.28
C PHE A 51 -6.95 9.19 10.47
N ASP A 52 -6.59 8.70 9.30
CA ASP A 52 -7.44 7.92 8.42
C ASP A 52 -6.88 6.50 8.25
N TYR A 53 -7.74 5.51 8.33
CA TYR A 53 -7.41 4.12 8.06
C TYR A 53 -8.40 3.53 7.08
N MET A 54 -7.90 2.91 6.03
CA MET A 54 -8.68 2.19 5.04
C MET A 54 -8.07 0.83 4.79
N SER A 55 -8.91 -0.18 4.76
CA SER A 55 -8.57 -1.55 4.39
C SER A 55 -9.60 -2.11 3.43
N PHE A 56 -9.32 -3.25 2.84
CA PHE A 56 -10.25 -3.92 1.94
C PHE A 56 -10.05 -5.42 1.98
N THR A 57 -11.09 -6.12 1.54
CA THR A 57 -11.03 -7.52 1.15
C THR A 57 -11.53 -7.64 -0.29
N ALA A 58 -10.91 -8.50 -1.08
CA ALA A 58 -11.37 -8.82 -2.44
C ALA A 58 -11.54 -10.33 -2.59
N ASP A 59 -12.57 -10.74 -3.32
CA ASP A 59 -12.78 -12.14 -3.66
C ASP A 59 -12.37 -12.43 -5.11
N ALA A 60 -12.36 -13.72 -5.48
CA ALA A 60 -12.01 -14.16 -6.83
C ALA A 60 -13.02 -13.73 -7.90
N ASN A 61 -14.23 -13.30 -7.50
CA ASN A 61 -15.29 -12.83 -8.40
C ASN A 61 -15.24 -11.32 -8.63
N GLY A 62 -14.23 -10.62 -8.07
CA GLY A 62 -14.10 -9.17 -8.19
C GLY A 62 -14.99 -8.36 -7.25
N ASN A 63 -15.58 -8.98 -6.21
CA ASN A 63 -16.27 -8.22 -5.18
C ASN A 63 -15.25 -7.66 -4.19
N VAL A 64 -15.30 -6.37 -3.96
CA VAL A 64 -14.42 -5.65 -3.04
C VAL A 64 -15.24 -5.01 -1.94
N THR A 65 -14.90 -5.33 -0.68
CA THR A 65 -15.47 -4.66 0.48
C THR A 65 -14.42 -3.71 1.07
N LEU A 66 -14.74 -2.41 1.11
CA LEU A 66 -13.91 -1.37 1.72
C LEU A 66 -14.34 -1.17 3.16
N MET A 67 -13.37 -1.14 4.07
CA MET A 67 -13.57 -0.98 5.51
C MET A 67 -12.62 0.07 6.07
N GLY A 68 -12.87 0.50 7.30
CA GLY A 68 -12.02 1.43 8.03
C GLY A 68 -12.74 2.68 8.50
N GLU A 69 -11.97 3.66 8.93
CA GLU A 69 -12.49 4.90 9.51
C GLU A 69 -11.69 6.09 8.97
N VAL A 70 -12.41 7.11 8.52
CA VAL A 70 -11.82 8.32 7.94
C VAL A 70 -12.41 9.57 8.57
N THR A 71 -11.61 10.63 8.60
CA THR A 71 -12.03 11.94 9.15
C THR A 71 -12.82 12.79 8.16
N ASN A 72 -12.72 12.46 6.86
CA ASN A 72 -13.34 13.24 5.78
C ASN A 72 -14.29 12.38 4.95
N PRO A 73 -15.58 12.79 4.81
CA PRO A 73 -16.55 12.05 3.98
C PRO A 73 -16.14 11.97 2.49
N THR A 74 -15.36 12.93 2.00
CA THR A 74 -14.82 12.91 0.64
C THR A 74 -13.92 11.68 0.44
N LEU A 75 -13.07 11.33 1.42
CA LEU A 75 -12.22 10.13 1.32
C LEU A 75 -13.03 8.83 1.17
N LYS A 76 -14.14 8.70 1.94
CA LYS A 76 -15.05 7.56 1.78
C LYS A 76 -15.60 7.48 0.35
N LYS A 77 -16.07 8.60 -0.19
CA LYS A 77 -16.62 8.68 -1.55
C LYS A 77 -15.57 8.36 -2.59
N ASP A 78 -14.40 8.97 -2.47
CA ASP A 78 -13.32 8.83 -3.44
C ASP A 78 -12.73 7.41 -3.43
N ALA A 79 -12.57 6.79 -2.25
CA ALA A 79 -12.16 5.40 -2.14
C ALA A 79 -13.10 4.46 -2.93
N GLY A 80 -14.42 4.61 -2.75
CA GLY A 80 -15.40 3.85 -3.52
C GLY A 80 -15.32 4.12 -5.03
N ASN A 81 -15.10 5.37 -5.42
CA ASN A 81 -15.04 5.77 -6.83
C ASN A 81 -13.80 5.25 -7.55
N VAL A 82 -12.62 5.29 -6.91
CA VAL A 82 -11.38 4.82 -7.53
C VAL A 82 -11.37 3.30 -7.64
N VAL A 83 -11.84 2.59 -6.60
CA VAL A 83 -11.89 1.12 -6.60
C VAL A 83 -12.87 0.57 -7.64
N LYS A 84 -14.01 1.22 -7.86
CA LYS A 84 -14.95 0.85 -8.94
C LYS A 84 -14.35 0.91 -10.34
N LYS A 85 -13.27 1.63 -10.55
CA LYS A 85 -12.59 1.78 -11.85
C LYS A 85 -11.45 0.78 -12.04
N VAL A 86 -11.12 0.01 -11.01
CA VAL A 86 -10.05 -0.98 -11.06
C VAL A 86 -10.49 -2.14 -11.95
N GLU A 87 -9.65 -2.48 -12.91
CA GLU A 87 -9.90 -3.62 -13.80
C GLU A 87 -10.03 -4.93 -13.00
N GLY A 88 -11.09 -5.67 -13.26
CA GLY A 88 -11.42 -6.92 -12.56
C GLY A 88 -12.28 -6.72 -11.31
N VAL A 89 -12.62 -5.48 -10.93
CA VAL A 89 -13.59 -5.20 -9.87
C VAL A 89 -14.99 -5.14 -10.47
N GLU A 90 -15.88 -6.03 -10.02
CA GLU A 90 -17.26 -6.13 -10.46
C GLU A 90 -18.23 -5.40 -9.52
N HIS A 91 -17.97 -5.49 -8.22
CA HIS A 91 -18.81 -4.89 -7.20
C HIS A 91 -17.98 -4.28 -6.07
N VAL A 92 -18.42 -3.11 -5.55
CA VAL A 92 -17.78 -2.44 -4.40
C VAL A 92 -18.82 -2.17 -3.33
N ASP A 93 -18.63 -2.82 -2.17
CA ASP A 93 -19.34 -2.51 -0.93
C ASP A 93 -18.47 -1.58 -0.07
N ASN A 94 -18.92 -0.32 0.08
CA ASN A 94 -18.14 0.69 0.80
C ASN A 94 -18.66 0.89 2.22
N GLN A 95 -18.11 0.12 3.15
CA GLN A 95 -18.41 0.13 4.59
C GLN A 95 -17.51 1.09 5.38
N ILE A 96 -16.69 1.93 4.73
CA ILE A 96 -15.86 2.92 5.43
C ILE A 96 -16.76 3.82 6.28
N LYS A 97 -16.41 3.98 7.55
CA LYS A 97 -17.11 4.87 8.49
C LYS A 97 -16.48 6.25 8.45
N VAL A 98 -17.32 7.28 8.47
CA VAL A 98 -16.85 8.67 8.64
C VAL A 98 -16.94 9.00 10.12
N LEU A 99 -15.80 9.37 10.70
CA LEU A 99 -15.73 9.75 12.10
C LEU A 99 -16.51 11.05 12.36
N PRO A 100 -17.21 11.16 13.50
CA PRO A 100 -17.94 12.38 13.85
C PRO A 100 -17.03 13.61 13.91
N VAL A 101 -17.54 14.75 13.52
CA VAL A 101 -16.84 16.03 13.72
C VAL A 101 -16.86 16.36 15.21
N SER A 102 -15.68 16.40 15.83
CA SER A 102 -15.50 16.69 17.25
C SER A 102 -14.25 17.56 17.46
N PHE A 103 -14.43 18.74 18.03
CA PHE A 103 -13.29 19.62 18.37
C PHE A 103 -12.39 18.96 19.42
N PHE A 104 -12.98 18.20 20.35
CA PHE A 104 -12.22 17.47 21.36
C PHE A 104 -11.32 16.40 20.73
N ASP A 105 -11.90 15.55 19.86
CA ASP A 105 -11.14 14.50 19.18
C ASP A 105 -10.10 15.08 18.22
N ASN A 106 -10.41 16.18 17.53
CA ASN A 106 -9.43 16.87 16.67
C ASN A 106 -8.23 17.39 17.48
N GLY A 107 -8.48 18.00 18.62
CA GLY A 107 -7.42 18.40 19.54
C GLY A 107 -6.61 17.21 20.06
N LEU A 108 -7.29 16.09 20.34
CA LEU A 108 -6.66 14.87 20.81
C LEU A 108 -5.79 14.22 19.73
N ARG A 109 -6.25 14.16 18.45
CA ARG A 109 -5.46 13.69 17.30
C ARG A 109 -4.13 14.42 17.17
N VAL A 110 -4.16 15.75 17.28
CA VAL A 110 -2.94 16.57 17.19
C VAL A 110 -1.98 16.29 18.36
N ARG A 111 -2.48 16.16 19.58
CA ARG A 111 -1.66 15.83 20.76
C ARG A 111 -1.03 14.43 20.63
N LEU A 112 -1.83 13.45 20.23
CA LEU A 112 -1.37 12.08 20.00
C LEU A 112 -0.29 12.02 18.91
N PHE A 113 -0.52 12.69 17.79
CA PHE A 113 0.46 12.77 16.71
C PHE A 113 1.80 13.31 17.20
N ARG A 114 1.79 14.44 17.90
CA ARG A 114 3.01 15.04 18.47
C ARG A 114 3.68 14.14 19.48
N THR A 115 2.90 13.46 20.33
CA THR A 115 3.42 12.60 21.41
C THR A 115 4.03 11.32 20.87
N ILE A 116 3.44 10.71 19.84
CA ILE A 116 3.93 9.47 19.22
C ILE A 116 5.09 9.78 18.28
N TYR A 117 4.85 10.60 17.25
CA TYR A 117 5.82 10.86 16.19
C TYR A 117 6.96 11.82 16.61
N GLY A 118 6.77 12.60 17.67
CA GLY A 118 7.82 13.42 18.28
C GLY A 118 8.70 12.65 19.25
N TYR A 119 8.36 11.41 19.60
CA TYR A 119 9.21 10.60 20.49
C TYR A 119 10.44 10.06 19.75
N PRO A 120 11.67 10.24 20.25
CA PRO A 120 12.90 9.96 19.50
C PRO A 120 12.94 8.58 18.82
N VAL A 121 12.53 7.53 19.54
CA VAL A 121 12.53 6.15 19.01
C VAL A 121 11.52 5.97 17.88
N LEU A 122 10.36 6.65 17.94
CA LEU A 122 9.28 6.55 16.96
C LEU A 122 9.39 7.58 15.83
N GLN A 123 10.30 8.54 15.94
CA GLN A 123 10.47 9.63 14.97
C GLN A 123 10.77 9.11 13.55
N ARG A 124 11.43 7.94 13.43
CA ARG A 124 11.69 7.32 12.13
C ARG A 124 10.41 7.00 11.35
N TYR A 125 9.30 6.74 12.03
CA TYR A 125 7.99 6.52 11.41
C TYR A 125 7.31 7.83 10.96
N ALA A 126 7.85 8.99 11.34
CA ALA A 126 7.38 10.29 10.85
C ALA A 126 7.87 10.61 9.44
N LEU A 127 8.88 9.88 8.95
CA LEU A 127 9.44 10.08 7.62
C LEU A 127 8.48 9.59 6.53
N GLY A 128 8.48 10.26 5.39
CA GLY A 128 7.64 9.88 4.27
C GLY A 128 6.20 10.44 4.33
N VAL A 129 5.50 10.33 3.21
CA VAL A 129 4.13 10.83 3.04
C VAL A 129 3.14 9.94 3.79
N ASN A 130 3.23 8.63 3.59
CA ASN A 130 2.36 7.66 4.24
C ASN A 130 2.91 7.30 5.61
N LYS A 131 2.21 7.72 6.66
CA LYS A 131 2.57 7.41 8.04
C LYS A 131 2.19 5.96 8.36
N PRO A 132 3.14 5.11 8.82
CA PRO A 132 2.84 3.69 9.07
C PRO A 132 1.98 3.49 10.33
N ILE A 133 2.02 4.41 11.30
CA ILE A 133 1.16 4.36 12.49
C ILE A 133 -0.06 5.24 12.25
N ARG A 134 -1.24 4.65 12.14
CA ARG A 134 -2.52 5.37 12.04
C ARG A 134 -3.08 5.59 13.43
N ILE A 135 -3.64 6.77 13.68
CA ILE A 135 -4.16 7.22 14.98
C ILE A 135 -5.64 7.53 14.81
N ILE A 136 -6.48 6.55 15.03
CA ILE A 136 -7.93 6.73 14.94
C ILE A 136 -8.46 7.16 16.29
N VAL A 137 -9.23 8.25 16.31
CA VAL A 137 -9.82 8.79 17.55
C VAL A 137 -11.31 8.97 17.35
N ASN A 138 -12.09 8.36 18.24
CA ASN A 138 -13.54 8.43 18.26
C ASN A 138 -14.03 8.57 19.72
N ASN A 139 -14.61 9.72 20.07
CA ASN A 139 -15.09 10.04 21.42
C ASN A 139 -14.03 9.80 22.52
N GLY A 140 -12.76 10.16 22.25
CA GLY A 140 -11.66 9.98 23.20
C GLY A 140 -11.08 8.56 23.25
N HIS A 141 -11.68 7.59 22.56
CA HIS A 141 -11.12 6.26 22.38
C HIS A 141 -10.14 6.27 21.21
N VAL A 142 -8.95 5.73 21.44
CA VAL A 142 -7.84 5.75 20.48
C VAL A 142 -7.57 4.34 19.98
N THR A 143 -7.53 4.15 18.68
CA THR A 143 -7.02 2.93 18.06
C THR A 143 -5.74 3.25 17.28
N LEU A 144 -4.66 2.55 17.59
CA LEU A 144 -3.41 2.59 16.84
C LEU A 144 -3.38 1.42 15.88
N ILE A 145 -3.35 1.68 14.58
CA ILE A 145 -3.36 0.66 13.52
C ILE A 145 -2.17 0.89 12.59
N GLY A 146 -1.63 -0.18 12.01
CA GLY A 146 -0.57 -0.14 11.02
C GLY A 146 0.63 -0.95 11.45
N TYR A 147 1.85 -0.52 11.09
CA TYR A 147 3.03 -1.37 11.18
C TYR A 147 4.18 -0.66 11.90
N VAL A 148 4.92 -1.45 12.68
CA VAL A 148 6.16 -1.04 13.34
C VAL A 148 7.22 -2.13 13.17
N ASP A 149 8.50 -1.78 13.33
CA ASP A 149 9.61 -2.68 13.07
C ASP A 149 9.80 -3.76 14.16
N ASN A 150 9.36 -3.46 15.39
CA ASN A 150 9.57 -4.35 16.52
C ASN A 150 8.53 -4.16 17.63
N GLN A 151 8.51 -5.13 18.56
CA GLN A 151 7.57 -5.14 19.68
C GLN A 151 7.79 -3.98 20.68
N ALA A 152 9.03 -3.52 20.82
CA ALA A 152 9.34 -2.40 21.72
C ALA A 152 8.68 -1.11 21.20
N ASP A 153 8.71 -0.85 19.90
CA ASP A 153 8.06 0.31 19.29
C ASP A 153 6.56 0.26 19.41
N LYS A 154 5.95 -0.93 19.21
CA LYS A 154 4.53 -1.15 19.44
C LYS A 154 4.16 -0.78 20.88
N ASN A 155 4.92 -1.29 21.85
CA ASN A 155 4.66 -1.03 23.26
C ASN A 155 4.84 0.46 23.60
N ILE A 156 5.91 1.08 23.11
CA ILE A 156 6.19 2.51 23.32
C ILE A 156 5.06 3.36 22.73
N ALA A 157 4.60 3.08 21.52
CA ALA A 157 3.50 3.82 20.90
C ALA A 157 2.24 3.76 21.77
N GLY A 158 1.88 2.58 22.28
CA GLY A 158 0.73 2.41 23.18
C GLY A 158 0.88 3.17 24.50
N ILE A 159 2.04 3.07 25.14
CA ILE A 159 2.33 3.78 26.40
C ILE A 159 2.26 5.30 26.19
N ARG A 160 2.87 5.79 25.09
CA ARG A 160 2.85 7.23 24.77
C ARG A 160 1.44 7.73 24.47
N ALA A 161 0.63 6.94 23.76
CA ALA A 161 -0.76 7.29 23.49
C ALA A 161 -1.60 7.34 24.78
N ASN A 162 -1.45 6.34 25.65
CA ASN A 162 -2.22 6.26 26.89
C ASN A 162 -1.89 7.39 27.87
N GLY A 163 -0.69 7.96 27.81
CA GLY A 163 -0.28 9.10 28.63
C GLY A 163 -0.80 10.46 28.16
N VAL A 164 -1.54 10.55 27.06
CA VAL A 164 -2.06 11.82 26.55
C VAL A 164 -3.32 12.24 27.32
N PRO A 165 -3.36 13.43 27.93
CA PRO A 165 -4.56 13.91 28.64
C PRO A 165 -5.78 13.97 27.71
N GLY A 166 -6.88 13.36 28.16
CA GLY A 166 -8.14 13.28 27.42
C GLY A 166 -8.33 11.97 26.65
N VAL A 167 -7.37 11.05 26.68
CA VAL A 167 -7.53 9.67 26.17
C VAL A 167 -8.32 8.87 27.21
N PHE A 168 -9.42 8.25 26.77
CA PHE A 168 -10.21 7.35 27.62
C PHE A 168 -9.68 5.91 27.55
N SER A 169 -9.29 5.46 26.38
CA SER A 169 -8.71 4.13 26.19
C SER A 169 -7.81 4.11 24.96
N VAL A 170 -6.86 3.18 24.95
CA VAL A 170 -6.00 2.91 23.79
C VAL A 170 -6.12 1.43 23.43
N ASP A 171 -6.56 1.17 22.20
CA ASP A 171 -6.49 -0.13 21.56
C ASP A 171 -5.29 -0.15 20.59
N ASN A 172 -4.27 -0.94 20.92
CA ASN A 172 -3.02 -0.97 20.17
C ASN A 172 -2.97 -2.18 19.23
N GLN A 173 -3.50 -2.00 18.02
CA GLN A 173 -3.55 -2.98 16.95
C GLN A 173 -2.34 -2.90 16.00
N LEU A 174 -1.25 -2.21 16.36
CA LEU A 174 -0.05 -2.17 15.54
C LEU A 174 0.51 -3.58 15.33
N GLU A 175 0.87 -3.89 14.11
CA GLU A 175 1.52 -5.15 13.74
C GLU A 175 3.03 -4.97 13.68
N VAL A 176 3.76 -5.98 14.10
CA VAL A 176 5.22 -6.01 14.00
C VAL A 176 5.58 -6.67 12.66
N VAL A 177 6.34 -5.95 11.83
CA VAL A 177 6.84 -6.49 10.56
C VAL A 177 7.76 -7.65 10.86
N LYS A 178 7.42 -8.86 10.37
CA LYS A 178 8.32 -10.02 10.45
C LYS A 178 9.36 -9.88 9.34
N ASN A 179 10.60 -9.62 9.72
CA ASN A 179 11.77 -9.73 8.85
C ASN A 179 12.13 -11.19 8.61
#